data_b73568e0441e49c3dbafb8cc6fbba573
#
_entry.id   b73568e0441e49c3dbafb8cc6fbba573
#
_cell.length_a   1.000
_cell.length_b   1.000
_cell.length_c   1.000
_cell.angle_alpha   90.00
_cell.angle_beta   90.00
_cell.angle_gamma   90.00
#
_symmetry.space_group_name_H-M   'P 1'
#
loop_
_entity.id
_entity.type
_entity.pdbx_description
1 polymer ?
#
loop_
_entity_poly.entity_id
_entity_poly.type
_entity_poly.pdbx_seq_one_letter_code
_entity_poly.pdbx_strand_id
1 'polypeptide(L)'
;MRLLVVGGDAAGMTAASHVRRERPDVEVVVVERGPYTSYSMCGIPYYVAGSVATPDELVAKPPDAFRAMGMTVHLRTEATAVDTAARTVRVRDLETGAERDEPYDELLLATGAHPALQPLPGLAEYGHVVHTLDQGEHLRRHLDAATDMTRVVVVGAGYIGMEIAEALVARGLDTVLLDRSPQVMKSLDPDMAAIVERILRDFGVRVHLRETLVEISGSDGCCQQVVTDRGSYPADAVVVALGGRPNLTVARSAGCAVGTSGGLVVDAHMRTTVPHVWAAGDCVESLDLVGGLRRNVQLGTHANKQGKVAGLNLVAAVDGAELVASFPGVVGTAVTKVCDWQIARVGLLESDAAEAGVDMVTVRFEGSARAGYMPDPGVVFVKMAAERGTGRVVGCQLVGTGNVAKRIDVAATWCQLGVTVQDAQLLDLSYAPPFGGVWDLLQVGARKLVKTLGLQPAL
;
A
#
# COMPACT_ATOMS: atom_id res chain seq x y z
N MET A 1 -9.72 1.43 -33.09
CA MET A 1 -9.15 0.57 -32.05
C MET A 1 -9.83 0.85 -30.72
N ARG A 2 -10.06 -0.19 -29.92
CA ARG A 2 -10.74 -0.11 -28.61
C ARG A 2 -9.83 -0.61 -27.50
N LEU A 3 -9.54 0.27 -26.54
CA LEU A 3 -8.89 -0.08 -25.28
C LEU A 3 -9.96 -0.31 -24.20
N LEU A 4 -10.00 -1.49 -23.64
CA LEU A 4 -10.82 -1.81 -22.47
C LEU A 4 -9.94 -1.84 -21.23
N VAL A 5 -10.35 -1.10 -20.18
CA VAL A 5 -9.66 -1.03 -18.89
C VAL A 5 -10.57 -1.60 -17.80
N VAL A 6 -10.10 -2.60 -17.09
CA VAL A 6 -10.80 -3.21 -15.94
C VAL A 6 -10.17 -2.70 -14.66
N GLY A 7 -10.87 -1.81 -13.97
CA GLY A 7 -10.44 -1.12 -12.75
C GLY A 7 -10.27 0.39 -12.98
N GLY A 8 -11.07 1.18 -12.26
CA GLY A 8 -11.23 2.63 -12.44
C GLY A 8 -10.46 3.48 -11.42
N ASP A 9 -9.40 2.94 -10.79
CA ASP A 9 -8.60 3.72 -9.84
C ASP A 9 -7.17 3.96 -10.38
N ALA A 10 -6.19 4.13 -9.53
CA ALA A 10 -4.85 4.68 -9.78
C ALA A 10 -4.19 4.19 -11.10
N ALA A 11 -3.99 2.89 -11.27
CA ALA A 11 -3.30 2.35 -12.45
C ALA A 11 -4.15 2.46 -13.72
N GLY A 12 -5.42 2.01 -13.65
CA GLY A 12 -6.32 2.00 -14.79
C GLY A 12 -6.60 3.39 -15.35
N MET A 13 -6.96 4.33 -14.44
CA MET A 13 -7.29 5.70 -14.89
C MET A 13 -6.06 6.50 -15.32
N THR A 14 -4.88 6.22 -14.76
CA THR A 14 -3.63 6.82 -15.24
C THR A 14 -3.33 6.37 -16.67
N ALA A 15 -3.42 5.08 -16.97
CA ALA A 15 -3.21 4.56 -18.33
C ALA A 15 -4.27 5.05 -19.30
N ALA A 16 -5.57 4.90 -18.94
CA ALA A 16 -6.70 5.34 -19.75
C ALA A 16 -6.61 6.83 -20.13
N SER A 17 -6.31 7.68 -19.14
CA SER A 17 -6.15 9.12 -19.36
C SER A 17 -4.96 9.44 -20.25
N HIS A 18 -3.88 8.66 -20.18
CA HIS A 18 -2.73 8.87 -21.07
C HIS A 18 -3.07 8.50 -22.49
N VAL A 19 -3.62 7.30 -22.74
CA VAL A 19 -4.03 6.86 -24.07
C VAL A 19 -5.02 7.84 -24.68
N ARG A 20 -6.05 8.27 -23.94
CA ARG A 20 -7.07 9.20 -24.44
C ARG A 20 -6.50 10.56 -24.85
N ARG A 21 -5.47 11.07 -24.17
CA ARG A 21 -4.82 12.35 -24.52
C ARG A 21 -3.95 12.25 -25.78
N GLU A 22 -3.16 11.18 -25.87
CA GLU A 22 -2.21 11.00 -26.97
C GLU A 22 -2.89 10.47 -28.25
N ARG A 23 -3.95 9.68 -28.09
CA ARG A 23 -4.69 9.02 -29.18
C ARG A 23 -6.19 9.27 -29.05
N PRO A 24 -6.68 10.46 -29.44
CA PRO A 24 -8.11 10.79 -29.41
C PRO A 24 -8.99 9.94 -30.31
N ASP A 25 -8.38 9.24 -31.28
CA ASP A 25 -9.04 8.29 -32.20
C ASP A 25 -9.28 6.91 -31.57
N VAL A 26 -8.64 6.58 -30.45
CA VAL A 26 -8.85 5.33 -29.73
C VAL A 26 -10.08 5.45 -28.83
N GLU A 27 -11.02 4.52 -28.99
CA GLU A 27 -12.12 4.34 -28.05
C GLU A 27 -11.60 3.78 -26.73
N VAL A 28 -11.77 4.52 -25.63
CA VAL A 28 -11.36 4.09 -24.29
C VAL A 28 -12.59 3.82 -23.45
N VAL A 29 -12.73 2.55 -23.02
CA VAL A 29 -13.82 2.08 -22.15
C VAL A 29 -13.24 1.61 -20.84
N VAL A 30 -13.80 2.11 -19.73
CA VAL A 30 -13.40 1.73 -18.38
C VAL A 30 -14.57 1.04 -17.68
N VAL A 31 -14.29 -0.11 -17.07
CA VAL A 31 -15.25 -0.87 -16.27
C VAL A 31 -14.77 -0.82 -14.83
N GLU A 32 -15.61 -0.27 -13.92
CA GLU A 32 -15.33 -0.15 -12.51
C GLU A 32 -16.47 -0.76 -11.68
N ARG A 33 -16.08 -1.64 -10.74
CA ARG A 33 -17.02 -2.34 -9.86
C ARG A 33 -17.65 -1.40 -8.84
N GLY A 34 -16.87 -0.44 -8.35
CA GLY A 34 -17.28 0.53 -7.34
C GLY A 34 -18.08 1.71 -7.91
N PRO A 35 -18.56 2.59 -7.04
CA PRO A 35 -19.24 3.83 -7.42
C PRO A 35 -18.26 4.98 -7.71
N TYR A 36 -16.97 4.83 -7.47
CA TYR A 36 -15.96 5.88 -7.55
C TYR A 36 -14.87 5.56 -8.57
N THR A 37 -14.22 6.61 -9.08
CA THR A 37 -12.97 6.52 -9.86
C THR A 37 -11.91 7.40 -9.23
N SER A 38 -10.63 7.04 -9.39
CA SER A 38 -9.47 7.87 -8.99
C SER A 38 -9.61 8.51 -7.60
N TYR A 39 -9.80 7.70 -6.59
CA TYR A 39 -9.87 8.19 -5.21
C TYR A 39 -8.64 7.78 -4.38
N SER A 40 -8.41 8.51 -3.28
CA SER A 40 -7.33 8.25 -2.34
C SER A 40 -7.74 7.19 -1.32
N MET A 41 -7.44 5.93 -1.59
CA MET A 41 -7.66 4.81 -0.66
C MET A 41 -6.95 5.06 0.68
N CYS A 42 -5.71 5.59 0.65
CA CYS A 42 -4.94 5.93 1.85
C CYS A 42 -5.56 7.07 2.68
N GLY A 43 -6.53 7.81 2.12
CA GLY A 43 -7.28 8.85 2.83
C GLY A 43 -8.43 8.33 3.69
N ILE A 44 -8.85 7.07 3.49
CA ILE A 44 -10.03 6.50 4.16
C ILE A 44 -9.89 6.51 5.70
N PRO A 45 -8.76 6.12 6.33
CA PRO A 45 -8.61 6.21 7.77
C PRO A 45 -8.76 7.65 8.30
N TYR A 46 -8.27 8.64 7.57
CA TYR A 46 -8.41 10.06 7.94
C TYR A 46 -9.85 10.57 7.79
N TYR A 47 -10.57 10.06 6.81
CA TYR A 47 -12.01 10.30 6.69
C TYR A 47 -12.78 9.67 7.85
N VAL A 48 -12.48 8.42 8.21
CA VAL A 48 -13.07 7.76 9.38
C VAL A 48 -12.75 8.51 10.67
N ALA A 49 -11.53 9.05 10.81
CA ALA A 49 -11.13 9.89 11.95
C ALA A 49 -11.85 11.24 12.01
N GLY A 50 -12.44 11.70 10.90
CA GLY A 50 -13.03 13.03 10.80
C GLY A 50 -12.07 14.15 10.40
N SER A 51 -10.81 13.84 10.10
CA SER A 51 -9.82 14.82 9.60
C SER A 51 -10.09 15.23 8.15
N VAL A 52 -10.75 14.37 7.39
CA VAL A 52 -11.34 14.65 6.07
C VAL A 52 -12.84 14.70 6.26
N ALA A 53 -13.49 15.78 5.82
CA ALA A 53 -14.89 16.03 6.16
C ALA A 53 -15.85 15.17 5.32
N THR A 54 -15.60 15.06 4.03
CA THR A 54 -16.49 14.37 3.07
C THR A 54 -15.73 13.36 2.23
N PRO A 55 -16.38 12.28 1.75
CA PRO A 55 -15.74 11.30 0.88
C PRO A 55 -15.33 11.91 -0.47
N ASP A 56 -16.04 12.92 -0.96
CA ASP A 56 -15.73 13.62 -2.21
C ASP A 56 -14.33 14.26 -2.21
N GLU A 57 -13.85 14.70 -1.02
CA GLU A 57 -12.50 15.24 -0.88
C GLU A 57 -11.41 14.19 -1.13
N LEU A 58 -11.74 12.91 -1.04
CA LEU A 58 -10.84 11.81 -1.38
C LEU A 58 -10.87 11.46 -2.88
N VAL A 59 -11.85 11.93 -3.64
CA VAL A 59 -11.98 11.68 -5.07
C VAL A 59 -11.11 12.68 -5.84
N ALA A 60 -9.94 12.23 -6.28
CA ALA A 60 -9.02 13.08 -7.04
C ALA A 60 -9.59 13.52 -8.38
N LYS A 61 -10.40 12.68 -9.01
CA LYS A 61 -11.08 12.99 -10.26
C LYS A 61 -12.37 12.17 -10.42
N PRO A 62 -13.55 12.84 -10.49
CA PRO A 62 -14.83 12.16 -10.57
C PRO A 62 -15.07 11.55 -11.96
N PRO A 63 -15.99 10.56 -12.08
CA PRO A 63 -16.28 9.87 -13.34
C PRO A 63 -16.69 10.79 -14.50
N ASP A 64 -17.46 11.85 -14.20
CA ASP A 64 -17.92 12.80 -15.22
C ASP A 64 -16.78 13.59 -15.85
N ALA A 65 -15.71 13.87 -15.11
CA ALA A 65 -14.53 14.52 -15.67
C ALA A 65 -13.79 13.61 -16.67
N PHE A 66 -13.83 12.30 -16.50
CA PHE A 66 -13.30 11.35 -17.47
C PHE A 66 -14.23 11.21 -18.67
N ARG A 67 -15.55 11.17 -18.47
CA ARG A 67 -16.55 11.20 -19.56
C ARG A 67 -16.40 12.45 -20.42
N ALA A 68 -16.17 13.60 -19.80
CA ALA A 68 -15.90 14.86 -20.51
C ALA A 68 -14.60 14.83 -21.35
N MET A 69 -13.64 13.97 -20.99
CA MET A 69 -12.45 13.70 -21.81
C MET A 69 -12.75 12.76 -23.00
N GLY A 70 -13.99 12.28 -23.14
CA GLY A 70 -14.41 11.38 -24.20
C GLY A 70 -14.15 9.90 -23.92
N MET A 71 -14.03 9.50 -22.66
CA MET A 71 -13.99 8.09 -22.25
C MET A 71 -15.39 7.59 -21.90
N THR A 72 -15.65 6.32 -22.15
CA THR A 72 -16.83 5.62 -21.63
C THR A 72 -16.47 5.02 -20.28
N VAL A 73 -17.20 5.39 -19.22
CA VAL A 73 -16.94 4.89 -17.85
C VAL A 73 -18.20 4.23 -17.32
N HIS A 74 -18.13 2.91 -17.13
CA HIS A 74 -19.18 2.09 -16.53
C HIS A 74 -18.82 1.84 -15.05
N LEU A 75 -19.56 2.48 -14.15
CA LEU A 75 -19.50 2.23 -12.72
C LEU A 75 -20.44 1.09 -12.34
N ARG A 76 -20.28 0.54 -11.12
CA ARG A 76 -21.07 -0.59 -10.60
C ARG A 76 -21.17 -1.72 -11.62
N THR A 77 -20.10 -1.92 -12.39
CA THR A 77 -20.00 -2.91 -13.45
C THR A 77 -18.80 -3.80 -13.17
N GLU A 78 -19.05 -5.06 -12.92
CA GLU A 78 -18.02 -6.05 -12.56
C GLU A 78 -17.60 -6.84 -13.80
N ALA A 79 -16.30 -6.86 -14.10
CA ALA A 79 -15.73 -7.80 -15.04
C ALA A 79 -15.64 -9.19 -14.38
N THR A 80 -16.19 -10.22 -15.04
CA THR A 80 -16.28 -11.58 -14.46
C THR A 80 -15.39 -12.60 -15.16
N ALA A 81 -15.17 -12.45 -16.47
CA ALA A 81 -14.35 -13.35 -17.25
C ALA A 81 -13.80 -12.67 -18.53
N VAL A 82 -12.70 -13.21 -19.07
CA VAL A 82 -12.13 -12.82 -20.36
C VAL A 82 -12.15 -14.02 -21.31
N ASP A 83 -12.65 -13.82 -22.50
CA ASP A 83 -12.46 -14.72 -23.65
C ASP A 83 -11.37 -14.09 -24.55
N THR A 84 -10.17 -14.64 -24.49
CA THR A 84 -9.02 -14.16 -25.28
C THR A 84 -9.09 -14.53 -26.76
N ALA A 85 -9.85 -15.59 -27.11
CA ALA A 85 -10.04 -15.97 -28.50
C ALA A 85 -11.05 -15.05 -29.22
N ALA A 86 -12.15 -14.74 -28.54
CA ALA A 86 -13.16 -13.76 -29.01
C ALA A 86 -12.73 -12.30 -28.78
N ARG A 87 -11.71 -12.06 -27.94
CA ARG A 87 -11.31 -10.72 -27.45
C ARG A 87 -12.48 -9.97 -26.82
N THR A 88 -13.14 -10.59 -25.87
CA THR A 88 -14.22 -9.99 -25.09
C THR A 88 -14.02 -10.17 -23.59
N VAL A 89 -14.54 -9.22 -22.83
CA VAL A 89 -14.66 -9.31 -21.38
C VAL A 89 -16.13 -9.38 -21.03
N ARG A 90 -16.52 -10.44 -20.32
CA ARG A 90 -17.85 -10.52 -19.75
C ARG A 90 -17.96 -9.58 -18.57
N VAL A 91 -18.95 -8.71 -18.59
CA VAL A 91 -19.25 -7.76 -17.54
C VAL A 91 -20.67 -7.93 -17.04
N ARG A 92 -20.87 -7.69 -15.75
CA ARG A 92 -22.17 -7.73 -15.09
C ARG A 92 -22.45 -6.37 -14.47
N ASP A 93 -23.57 -5.79 -14.81
CA ASP A 93 -24.13 -4.62 -14.14
C ASP A 93 -24.62 -5.04 -12.73
N LEU A 94 -24.11 -4.41 -11.69
CA LEU A 94 -24.40 -4.79 -10.31
C LEU A 94 -25.74 -4.23 -9.79
N GLU A 95 -26.35 -3.29 -10.50
CA GLU A 95 -27.66 -2.74 -10.15
C GLU A 95 -28.80 -3.57 -10.78
N THR A 96 -28.64 -3.98 -12.02
CA THR A 96 -29.66 -4.69 -12.79
C THR A 96 -29.43 -6.20 -12.86
N GLY A 97 -28.19 -6.65 -12.59
CA GLY A 97 -27.76 -8.03 -12.79
C GLY A 97 -27.54 -8.42 -14.26
N ALA A 98 -27.73 -7.49 -15.22
CA ALA A 98 -27.58 -7.75 -16.63
C ALA A 98 -26.12 -8.04 -17.01
N GLU A 99 -25.92 -9.06 -17.83
CA GLU A 99 -24.59 -9.41 -18.37
C GLU A 99 -24.48 -9.04 -19.84
N ARG A 100 -23.26 -8.65 -20.25
CA ARG A 100 -22.91 -8.41 -21.65
C ARG A 100 -21.44 -8.68 -21.87
N ASP A 101 -21.05 -8.86 -23.12
CA ASP A 101 -19.67 -9.00 -23.54
C ASP A 101 -19.16 -7.67 -24.11
N GLU A 102 -18.07 -7.14 -23.56
CA GLU A 102 -17.39 -5.92 -24.00
C GLU A 102 -16.19 -6.31 -24.85
N PRO A 103 -16.17 -5.96 -26.16
CA PRO A 103 -15.05 -6.27 -27.03
C PRO A 103 -13.84 -5.37 -26.74
N TYR A 104 -12.63 -5.86 -27.05
CA TYR A 104 -11.40 -5.10 -26.97
C TYR A 104 -10.42 -5.45 -28.11
N ASP A 105 -9.60 -4.49 -28.50
CA ASP A 105 -8.37 -4.70 -29.27
C ASP A 105 -7.19 -4.88 -28.31
N GLU A 106 -7.11 -4.04 -27.27
CA GLU A 106 -6.16 -4.14 -26.14
C GLU A 106 -6.93 -4.09 -24.82
N LEU A 107 -6.50 -4.92 -23.86
CA LEU A 107 -7.09 -5.04 -22.52
C LEU A 107 -6.06 -4.67 -21.45
N LEU A 108 -6.41 -3.74 -20.55
CA LEU A 108 -5.63 -3.45 -19.35
C LEU A 108 -6.36 -3.98 -18.12
N LEU A 109 -5.73 -4.92 -17.42
CA LEU A 109 -6.18 -5.41 -16.13
C LEU A 109 -5.54 -4.57 -15.00
N ALA A 110 -6.34 -3.71 -14.40
CA ALA A 110 -5.97 -2.88 -13.24
C ALA A 110 -6.88 -3.20 -12.05
N THR A 111 -7.12 -4.48 -11.82
CA THR A 111 -8.11 -5.03 -10.89
C THR A 111 -7.76 -4.86 -9.42
N GLY A 112 -6.56 -4.35 -9.12
CA GLY A 112 -6.12 -4.03 -7.76
C GLY A 112 -6.03 -5.26 -6.86
N ALA A 113 -6.42 -5.06 -5.61
CA ALA A 113 -6.46 -6.09 -4.58
C ALA A 113 -7.87 -6.18 -3.97
N HIS A 114 -8.08 -7.21 -3.18
CA HIS A 114 -9.27 -7.36 -2.33
C HIS A 114 -8.83 -7.75 -0.92
N PRO A 115 -9.66 -7.49 0.11
CA PRO A 115 -9.34 -7.87 1.48
C PRO A 115 -9.04 -9.36 1.61
N ALA A 116 -7.98 -9.70 2.37
CA ALA A 116 -7.55 -11.07 2.61
C ALA A 116 -8.45 -11.77 3.65
N LEU A 117 -9.76 -11.72 3.44
CA LEU A 117 -10.74 -12.32 4.34
C LEU A 117 -10.82 -13.84 4.14
N GLN A 118 -10.97 -14.55 5.24
CA GLN A 118 -11.42 -15.95 5.26
C GLN A 118 -12.82 -16.00 5.82
N PRO A 119 -13.66 -16.94 5.38
CA PRO A 119 -14.96 -17.15 5.99
C PRO A 119 -14.80 -17.42 7.50
N LEU A 120 -15.40 -16.56 8.32
CA LEU A 120 -15.41 -16.68 9.77
C LEU A 120 -16.85 -16.44 10.24
N PRO A 121 -17.33 -17.16 11.29
CA PRO A 121 -18.66 -16.94 11.86
C PRO A 121 -18.85 -15.47 12.27
N GLY A 122 -19.95 -14.86 11.85
CA GLY A 122 -20.33 -13.49 12.15
C GLY A 122 -19.58 -12.40 11.38
N LEU A 123 -18.54 -12.74 10.58
CA LEU A 123 -17.76 -11.73 9.85
C LEU A 123 -18.62 -10.97 8.82
N ALA A 124 -19.46 -11.67 8.08
CA ALA A 124 -20.30 -11.05 7.05
C ALA A 124 -21.41 -10.19 7.64
N GLU A 125 -21.85 -10.50 8.85
CA GLU A 125 -22.99 -9.88 9.51
C GLU A 125 -22.56 -8.68 10.38
N TYR A 126 -21.42 -8.79 11.10
CA TYR A 126 -20.99 -7.82 12.11
C TYR A 126 -19.64 -7.16 11.81
N GLY A 127 -18.89 -7.68 10.84
CA GLY A 127 -17.53 -7.18 10.55
C GLY A 127 -17.53 -6.03 9.56
N HIS A 128 -16.90 -4.90 9.92
CA HIS A 128 -16.62 -3.82 8.99
C HIS A 128 -15.26 -4.05 8.32
N VAL A 129 -15.23 -3.95 7.00
CA VAL A 129 -13.98 -3.99 6.22
C VAL A 129 -13.69 -2.59 5.71
N VAL A 130 -12.43 -2.17 5.71
CA VAL A 130 -12.00 -0.88 5.20
C VAL A 130 -10.98 -1.10 4.09
N HIS A 131 -11.46 -1.14 2.86
CA HIS A 131 -10.65 -1.34 1.67
C HIS A 131 -11.05 -0.40 0.53
N THR A 132 -12.34 -0.09 0.39
CA THR A 132 -12.86 0.82 -0.62
C THR A 132 -13.52 2.04 0.04
N LEU A 133 -13.69 3.12 -0.74
CA LEU A 133 -14.23 4.37 -0.18
C LEU A 133 -15.66 4.22 0.35
N ASP A 134 -16.50 3.48 -0.36
CA ASP A 134 -17.87 3.17 0.08
C ASP A 134 -17.90 2.33 1.37
N GLN A 135 -16.93 1.43 1.58
CA GLN A 135 -16.76 0.73 2.86
C GLN A 135 -16.34 1.70 3.99
N GLY A 136 -15.44 2.63 3.69
CA GLY A 136 -15.07 3.71 4.61
C GLY A 136 -16.26 4.58 5.00
N GLU A 137 -17.11 4.94 4.04
CA GLU A 137 -18.36 5.67 4.28
C GLU A 137 -19.33 4.88 5.15
N HIS A 138 -19.47 3.58 4.88
CA HIS A 138 -20.32 2.71 5.68
C HIS A 138 -19.86 2.67 7.13
N LEU A 139 -18.57 2.45 7.37
CA LEU A 139 -17.99 2.47 8.71
C LEU A 139 -18.19 3.84 9.39
N ARG A 140 -17.88 4.94 8.69
CA ARG A 140 -18.05 6.29 9.23
C ARG A 140 -19.49 6.57 9.65
N ARG A 141 -20.46 6.25 8.80
CA ARG A 141 -21.90 6.40 9.13
C ARG A 141 -22.33 5.54 10.32
N HIS A 142 -21.81 4.32 10.43
CA HIS A 142 -22.08 3.44 11.56
C HIS A 142 -21.55 4.05 12.87
N LEU A 143 -20.31 4.54 12.88
CA LEU A 143 -19.68 5.21 14.03
C LEU A 143 -20.41 6.51 14.43
N ASP A 144 -20.89 7.29 13.45
CA ASP A 144 -21.56 8.57 13.71
C ASP A 144 -23.02 8.38 14.20
N ALA A 145 -23.69 7.28 13.83
CA ALA A 145 -25.06 6.98 14.21
C ALA A 145 -25.19 6.36 15.61
N ALA A 146 -24.17 5.65 16.09
CA ALA A 146 -24.21 4.93 17.35
C ALA A 146 -23.66 5.80 18.49
N THR A 147 -24.57 6.52 19.18
CA THR A 147 -24.22 7.47 20.26
C THR A 147 -23.79 6.81 21.57
N ASP A 148 -24.12 5.54 21.76
CA ASP A 148 -23.81 4.70 22.92
C ASP A 148 -22.64 3.73 22.69
N MET A 149 -22.08 3.72 21.49
CA MET A 149 -20.89 2.91 21.16
C MET A 149 -19.70 3.38 21.98
N THR A 150 -19.05 2.44 22.65
CA THR A 150 -17.87 2.74 23.48
C THR A 150 -16.67 1.87 23.16
N ARG A 151 -16.86 0.65 22.62
CA ARG A 151 -15.82 -0.37 22.49
C ARG A 151 -15.72 -0.84 21.04
N VAL A 152 -14.54 -0.71 20.47
CA VAL A 152 -14.28 -1.20 19.11
C VAL A 152 -13.08 -2.13 19.11
N VAL A 153 -13.20 -3.23 18.40
CA VAL A 153 -12.09 -4.16 18.16
C VAL A 153 -11.61 -4.01 16.73
N VAL A 154 -10.31 -3.78 16.55
CA VAL A 154 -9.63 -3.78 15.25
C VAL A 154 -8.84 -5.07 15.12
N VAL A 155 -9.04 -5.80 14.04
CA VAL A 155 -8.36 -7.06 13.77
C VAL A 155 -7.37 -6.89 12.61
N GLY A 156 -6.08 -7.02 12.93
CA GLY A 156 -4.96 -6.81 12.02
C GLY A 156 -4.15 -5.55 12.37
N ALA A 157 -2.87 -5.73 12.73
CA ALA A 157 -1.96 -4.66 13.15
C ALA A 157 -0.99 -4.24 12.04
N GLY A 158 -1.47 -4.21 10.78
CA GLY A 158 -0.80 -3.61 9.63
C GLY A 158 -1.06 -2.10 9.54
N TYR A 159 -0.68 -1.47 8.41
CA TYR A 159 -0.87 -0.03 8.17
C TYR A 159 -2.31 0.41 8.43
N ILE A 160 -3.28 -0.17 7.72
CA ILE A 160 -4.70 0.21 7.82
C ILE A 160 -5.23 0.00 9.23
N GLY A 161 -4.92 -1.15 9.86
CA GLY A 161 -5.42 -1.45 11.20
C GLY A 161 -4.92 -0.49 12.26
N MET A 162 -3.66 -0.05 12.17
CA MET A 162 -3.10 0.94 13.10
C MET A 162 -3.69 2.33 12.87
N GLU A 163 -3.81 2.76 11.61
CA GLU A 163 -4.42 4.05 11.25
C GLU A 163 -5.91 4.11 11.68
N ILE A 164 -6.64 3.02 11.55
CA ILE A 164 -8.01 2.91 12.06
C ILE A 164 -8.03 2.88 13.59
N ALA A 165 -7.12 2.16 14.26
CA ALA A 165 -7.06 2.18 15.71
C ALA A 165 -6.77 3.58 16.26
N GLU A 166 -5.84 4.33 15.64
CA GLU A 166 -5.62 5.75 15.93
C GLU A 166 -6.90 6.58 15.76
N ALA A 167 -7.58 6.41 14.63
CA ALA A 167 -8.82 7.12 14.32
C ALA A 167 -9.91 6.89 15.37
N LEU A 168 -10.06 5.65 15.83
CA LEU A 168 -11.07 5.28 16.83
C LEU A 168 -10.74 5.85 18.22
N VAL A 169 -9.47 5.78 18.65
CA VAL A 169 -9.04 6.41 19.91
C VAL A 169 -9.21 7.93 19.85
N ALA A 170 -8.87 8.57 18.72
CA ALA A 170 -9.09 10.01 18.53
C ALA A 170 -10.58 10.40 18.59
N ARG A 171 -11.50 9.48 18.30
CA ARG A 171 -12.95 9.64 18.47
C ARG A 171 -13.44 9.36 19.89
N GLY A 172 -12.53 9.01 20.82
CA GLY A 172 -12.86 8.72 22.21
C GLY A 172 -13.35 7.30 22.48
N LEU A 173 -13.15 6.36 21.53
CA LEU A 173 -13.58 4.98 21.65
C LEU A 173 -12.51 4.11 22.32
N ASP A 174 -12.92 3.23 23.23
CA ASP A 174 -12.08 2.21 23.82
C ASP A 174 -11.70 1.16 22.76
N THR A 175 -10.44 1.17 22.35
CA THR A 175 -9.99 0.45 21.16
C THR A 175 -9.05 -0.70 21.52
N VAL A 176 -9.41 -1.91 21.09
CA VAL A 176 -8.56 -3.09 21.13
C VAL A 176 -8.02 -3.37 19.73
N LEU A 177 -6.72 -3.59 19.61
CA LEU A 177 -6.05 -4.01 18.38
C LEU A 177 -5.55 -5.45 18.55
N LEU A 178 -6.07 -6.37 17.73
CA LEU A 178 -5.70 -7.79 17.74
C LEU A 178 -4.87 -8.15 16.51
N ASP A 179 -3.83 -8.96 16.68
CA ASP A 179 -3.14 -9.59 15.56
C ASP A 179 -2.59 -10.98 15.93
N ARG A 180 -2.72 -11.93 15.01
CA ARG A 180 -2.12 -13.27 15.15
C ARG A 180 -0.60 -13.29 15.14
N SER A 181 0.03 -12.21 14.69
CA SER A 181 1.47 -12.07 14.59
C SER A 181 2.10 -11.77 15.94
N PRO A 182 3.41 -12.05 16.10
CA PRO A 182 4.13 -11.72 17.32
C PRO A 182 4.43 -10.22 17.47
N GLN A 183 4.15 -9.40 16.47
CA GLN A 183 4.44 -7.96 16.45
C GLN A 183 3.39 -7.19 15.63
N VAL A 184 3.27 -5.91 15.89
CA VAL A 184 2.62 -4.95 14.98
C VAL A 184 3.52 -4.72 13.76
N MET A 185 2.97 -4.21 12.66
CA MET A 185 3.74 -3.85 11.46
C MET A 185 4.80 -4.88 11.05
N LYS A 186 4.39 -6.00 10.47
CA LYS A 186 5.32 -6.98 9.88
C LYS A 186 6.27 -6.40 8.81
N SER A 187 6.01 -5.20 8.36
CA SER A 187 6.85 -4.44 7.45
C SER A 187 8.05 -3.76 8.13
N LEU A 188 8.24 -3.96 9.42
CA LEU A 188 9.42 -3.56 10.20
C LEU A 188 10.09 -4.78 10.82
N ASP A 189 11.38 -4.67 11.12
CA ASP A 189 12.05 -5.67 11.96
C ASP A 189 11.49 -5.63 13.40
N PRO A 190 11.56 -6.75 14.14
CA PRO A 190 10.91 -6.87 15.45
C PRO A 190 11.32 -5.80 16.48
N ASP A 191 12.56 -5.37 16.45
CA ASP A 191 13.11 -4.37 17.37
C ASP A 191 12.59 -2.95 17.06
N MET A 192 12.28 -2.63 15.80
CA MET A 192 11.65 -1.39 15.40
C MET A 192 10.13 -1.43 15.59
N ALA A 193 9.51 -2.57 15.32
CA ALA A 193 8.08 -2.79 15.56
C ALA A 193 7.71 -2.67 17.06
N ALA A 194 8.60 -3.11 17.98
CA ALA A 194 8.39 -2.96 19.42
C ALA A 194 8.30 -1.49 19.87
N ILE A 195 8.97 -0.56 19.15
CA ILE A 195 8.83 0.88 19.41
C ILE A 195 7.42 1.33 19.05
N VAL A 196 6.93 0.90 17.89
CA VAL A 196 5.57 1.26 17.41
C VAL A 196 4.50 0.67 18.33
N GLU A 197 4.66 -0.56 18.80
CA GLU A 197 3.74 -1.17 19.75
C GLU A 197 3.65 -0.35 21.06
N ARG A 198 4.78 0.11 21.59
CA ARG A 198 4.81 0.97 22.78
C ARG A 198 4.06 2.28 22.52
N ILE A 199 4.30 2.93 21.38
CA ILE A 199 3.61 4.18 20.98
C ILE A 199 2.10 3.98 20.95
N LEU A 200 1.62 2.88 20.35
CA LEU A 200 0.19 2.55 20.33
C LEU A 200 -0.41 2.40 21.71
N ARG A 201 0.30 1.68 22.60
CA ARG A 201 -0.13 1.49 23.99
C ARG A 201 -0.16 2.81 24.77
N ASP A 202 0.88 3.64 24.61
CA ASP A 202 0.97 4.97 25.25
C ASP A 202 -0.14 5.91 24.76
N PHE A 203 -0.61 5.71 23.52
CA PHE A 203 -1.75 6.46 22.95
C PHE A 203 -3.11 5.97 23.43
N GLY A 204 -3.18 4.81 24.09
CA GLY A 204 -4.42 4.26 24.65
C GLY A 204 -5.00 3.07 23.88
N VAL A 205 -4.29 2.54 22.88
CA VAL A 205 -4.72 1.32 22.18
C VAL A 205 -4.34 0.10 23.03
N ARG A 206 -5.30 -0.79 23.30
CA ARG A 206 -5.02 -2.08 23.94
C ARG A 206 -4.58 -3.10 22.89
N VAL A 207 -3.29 -3.35 22.80
CA VAL A 207 -2.69 -4.24 21.78
C VAL A 207 -2.58 -5.67 22.31
N HIS A 208 -3.15 -6.63 21.56
CA HIS A 208 -3.05 -8.07 21.82
C HIS A 208 -2.47 -8.77 20.59
N LEU A 209 -1.30 -9.35 20.76
CA LEU A 209 -0.55 -10.05 19.72
C LEU A 209 -0.54 -11.55 19.95
N ARG A 210 -0.22 -12.33 18.89
CA ARG A 210 -0.28 -13.81 18.91
C ARG A 210 -1.67 -14.33 19.25
N GLU A 211 -2.69 -13.64 18.75
CA GLU A 211 -4.08 -13.92 19.07
C GLU A 211 -4.91 -13.90 17.78
N THR A 212 -5.61 -15.01 17.53
CA THR A 212 -6.32 -15.24 16.26
C THR A 212 -7.82 -15.05 16.46
N LEU A 213 -8.44 -14.22 15.61
CA LEU A 213 -9.90 -14.11 15.52
C LEU A 213 -10.50 -15.46 15.13
N VAL A 214 -11.49 -15.91 15.90
CA VAL A 214 -12.24 -17.16 15.67
C VAL A 214 -13.67 -16.88 15.26
N GLU A 215 -14.34 -15.92 15.91
CA GLU A 215 -15.74 -15.62 15.69
C GLU A 215 -16.05 -14.16 16.07
N ILE A 216 -17.04 -13.57 15.41
CA ILE A 216 -17.68 -12.33 15.82
C ILE A 216 -19.11 -12.69 16.16
N SER A 217 -19.55 -12.48 17.40
CA SER A 217 -20.90 -12.81 17.84
C SER A 217 -21.72 -11.55 18.17
N GLY A 218 -23.00 -11.64 17.94
CA GLY A 218 -23.95 -10.56 18.17
C GLY A 218 -25.38 -11.01 18.09
N SER A 219 -26.32 -10.10 18.23
CA SER A 219 -27.76 -10.32 18.05
C SER A 219 -28.42 -9.07 17.48
N ASP A 220 -29.55 -9.27 16.81
CA ASP A 220 -30.38 -8.18 16.26
C ASP A 220 -29.57 -7.18 15.37
N GLY A 221 -28.60 -7.70 14.60
CA GLY A 221 -27.75 -6.89 13.74
C GLY A 221 -26.65 -6.09 14.46
N CYS A 222 -26.52 -6.25 15.79
CA CYS A 222 -25.52 -5.57 16.60
C CYS A 222 -24.39 -6.52 17.03
N CYS A 223 -23.14 -6.12 16.82
CA CYS A 223 -21.99 -6.82 17.37
C CYS A 223 -22.02 -6.72 18.91
N GLN A 224 -21.65 -7.80 19.59
CA GLN A 224 -21.56 -7.83 21.06
C GLN A 224 -20.19 -8.29 21.54
N GLN A 225 -19.51 -9.14 20.77
CA GLN A 225 -18.28 -9.76 21.21
C GLN A 225 -17.42 -10.24 20.05
N VAL A 226 -16.11 -10.13 20.24
CA VAL A 226 -15.09 -10.79 19.42
C VAL A 226 -14.51 -11.96 20.21
N VAL A 227 -14.53 -13.15 19.63
CA VAL A 227 -13.96 -14.36 20.21
C VAL A 227 -12.65 -14.69 19.50
N THR A 228 -11.61 -14.98 20.28
CA THR A 228 -10.29 -15.37 19.80
C THR A 228 -9.89 -16.73 20.35
N ASP A 229 -8.76 -17.25 19.91
CA ASP A 229 -8.15 -18.48 20.44
C ASP A 229 -7.62 -18.35 21.88
N ARG A 230 -7.67 -17.14 22.48
CA ARG A 230 -7.15 -16.86 23.84
C ARG A 230 -8.15 -16.24 24.78
N GLY A 231 -9.27 -15.76 24.28
CA GLY A 231 -10.28 -15.10 25.09
C GLY A 231 -11.36 -14.45 24.27
N SER A 232 -12.10 -13.57 24.91
CA SER A 232 -13.16 -12.81 24.25
C SER A 232 -13.17 -11.35 24.71
N TYR A 233 -13.55 -10.47 23.80
CA TYR A 233 -13.58 -9.03 24.00
C TYR A 233 -14.98 -8.49 23.71
N PRO A 234 -15.63 -7.85 24.66
CA PRO A 234 -16.86 -7.11 24.39
C PRO A 234 -16.58 -6.05 23.32
N ALA A 235 -17.45 -5.98 22.32
CA ALA A 235 -17.27 -5.06 21.20
C ALA A 235 -18.63 -4.59 20.67
N ASP A 236 -18.78 -3.31 20.51
CA ASP A 236 -19.97 -2.69 19.91
C ASP A 236 -19.80 -2.59 18.38
N ALA A 237 -18.55 -2.61 17.88
CA ALA A 237 -18.20 -2.75 16.47
C ALA A 237 -16.86 -3.47 16.29
N VAL A 238 -16.67 -4.06 15.12
CA VAL A 238 -15.44 -4.77 14.73
C VAL A 238 -14.98 -4.29 13.37
N VAL A 239 -13.71 -3.85 13.27
CA VAL A 239 -13.08 -3.49 12.00
C VAL A 239 -12.02 -4.52 11.64
N VAL A 240 -12.11 -5.10 10.43
CA VAL A 240 -11.22 -6.16 9.97
C VAL A 240 -10.28 -5.63 8.90
N ALA A 241 -8.98 -5.58 9.23
CA ALA A 241 -7.88 -5.01 8.43
C ALA A 241 -6.75 -6.04 8.22
N LEU A 242 -7.07 -7.23 7.70
CA LEU A 242 -6.13 -8.36 7.55
C LEU A 242 -5.22 -8.29 6.33
N GLY A 243 -5.11 -7.12 5.71
CA GLY A 243 -4.33 -6.88 4.49
C GLY A 243 -5.08 -7.23 3.21
N GLY A 244 -4.41 -7.07 2.07
CA GLY A 244 -4.96 -7.30 0.74
C GLY A 244 -4.33 -8.50 0.03
N ARG A 245 -5.07 -9.09 -0.91
CA ARG A 245 -4.56 -10.07 -1.88
C ARG A 245 -4.85 -9.56 -3.29
N PRO A 246 -3.94 -9.77 -4.25
CA PRO A 246 -4.19 -9.42 -5.65
C PRO A 246 -5.53 -9.97 -6.14
N ASN A 247 -6.30 -9.13 -6.83
CA ASN A 247 -7.54 -9.59 -7.45
C ASN A 247 -7.25 -10.21 -8.82
N LEU A 248 -7.23 -11.54 -8.85
CA LEU A 248 -6.80 -12.33 -10.01
C LEU A 248 -7.94 -13.00 -10.76
N THR A 249 -9.19 -12.83 -10.32
CA THR A 249 -10.34 -13.58 -10.87
C THR A 249 -10.43 -13.45 -12.39
N VAL A 250 -10.45 -12.23 -12.88
CA VAL A 250 -10.52 -11.93 -14.32
C VAL A 250 -9.27 -12.34 -15.07
N ALA A 251 -8.09 -12.09 -14.48
CA ALA A 251 -6.81 -12.43 -15.11
C ALA A 251 -6.59 -13.94 -15.26
N ARG A 252 -7.08 -14.75 -14.31
CA ARG A 252 -7.01 -16.21 -14.40
C ARG A 252 -7.88 -16.75 -15.53
N SER A 253 -9.08 -16.19 -15.76
CA SER A 253 -9.91 -16.59 -16.89
C SER A 253 -9.25 -16.25 -18.24
N ALA A 254 -8.43 -15.18 -18.28
CA ALA A 254 -7.62 -14.83 -19.45
C ALA A 254 -6.41 -15.74 -19.65
N GLY A 255 -6.07 -16.64 -18.72
CA GLY A 255 -4.87 -17.47 -18.75
C GLY A 255 -3.57 -16.75 -18.39
N CYS A 256 -3.63 -15.59 -17.75
CA CYS A 256 -2.45 -14.85 -17.29
C CYS A 256 -1.69 -15.62 -16.22
N ALA A 257 -0.36 -15.68 -16.33
CA ALA A 257 0.48 -16.31 -15.33
C ALA A 257 0.49 -15.56 -14.01
N VAL A 258 0.50 -16.32 -12.91
CA VAL A 258 0.63 -15.81 -11.54
C VAL A 258 2.02 -16.14 -11.03
N GLY A 259 2.72 -15.17 -10.47
CA GLY A 259 4.08 -15.33 -9.99
C GLY A 259 4.15 -15.83 -8.54
N THR A 260 5.37 -15.96 -8.05
CA THR A 260 5.68 -16.53 -6.73
C THR A 260 5.18 -15.68 -5.58
N SER A 261 5.07 -14.37 -5.77
CA SER A 261 4.53 -13.45 -4.77
C SER A 261 2.99 -13.38 -4.74
N GLY A 262 2.33 -14.14 -5.63
CA GLY A 262 0.87 -14.17 -5.77
C GLY A 262 0.29 -13.06 -6.65
N GLY A 263 1.10 -12.17 -7.22
CA GLY A 263 0.69 -11.18 -8.22
C GLY A 263 0.76 -11.72 -9.65
N LEU A 264 0.16 -11.00 -10.61
CA LEU A 264 0.29 -11.32 -12.03
C LEU A 264 1.73 -11.08 -12.49
N VAL A 265 2.23 -12.00 -13.31
CA VAL A 265 3.52 -11.85 -13.99
C VAL A 265 3.36 -10.84 -15.13
N VAL A 266 4.15 -9.78 -15.07
CA VAL A 266 4.30 -8.81 -16.15
C VAL A 266 5.78 -8.59 -16.48
N ASP A 267 6.05 -8.22 -17.74
CA ASP A 267 7.38 -7.73 -18.12
C ASP A 267 7.60 -6.27 -17.67
N ALA A 268 8.79 -5.73 -17.92
CA ALA A 268 9.09 -4.34 -17.58
C ALA A 268 8.20 -3.32 -18.29
N HIS A 269 7.54 -3.70 -19.35
CA HIS A 269 6.64 -2.85 -20.13
C HIS A 269 5.17 -2.97 -19.72
N MET A 270 4.85 -3.76 -18.67
CA MET A 270 3.50 -4.07 -18.17
C MET A 270 2.68 -5.01 -19.05
N ARG A 271 3.29 -5.76 -19.97
CA ARG A 271 2.60 -6.82 -20.72
C ARG A 271 2.49 -8.07 -19.84
N THR A 272 1.35 -8.74 -19.89
CA THR A 272 1.18 -10.07 -19.30
C THR A 272 1.78 -11.15 -20.21
N THR A 273 1.63 -12.41 -19.81
CA THR A 273 1.99 -13.56 -20.65
C THR A 273 1.01 -13.83 -21.80
N VAL A 274 -0.11 -13.08 -21.86
CA VAL A 274 -1.17 -13.24 -22.84
C VAL A 274 -1.13 -12.10 -23.83
N PRO A 275 -1.10 -12.34 -25.14
CA PRO A 275 -1.12 -11.30 -26.18
C PRO A 275 -2.31 -10.36 -26.01
N HIS A 276 -2.11 -9.06 -26.22
CA HIS A 276 -3.13 -8.01 -26.13
C HIS A 276 -3.70 -7.83 -24.71
N VAL A 277 -3.07 -8.41 -23.67
CA VAL A 277 -3.47 -8.26 -22.28
C VAL A 277 -2.32 -7.69 -21.46
N TRP A 278 -2.57 -6.55 -20.86
CA TRP A 278 -1.66 -5.78 -20.00
C TRP A 278 -2.16 -5.83 -18.56
N ALA A 279 -1.27 -5.61 -17.58
CA ALA A 279 -1.70 -5.48 -16.20
C ALA A 279 -0.83 -4.48 -15.44
N ALA A 280 -1.44 -3.76 -14.49
CA ALA A 280 -0.74 -2.77 -13.66
C ALA A 280 -1.44 -2.55 -12.32
N GLY A 281 -0.71 -2.06 -11.32
CA GLY A 281 -1.20 -1.78 -9.98
C GLY A 281 -1.09 -2.98 -9.04
N ASP A 282 -1.90 -3.01 -8.00
CA ASP A 282 -1.76 -3.97 -6.89
C ASP A 282 -1.99 -5.43 -7.29
N CYS A 283 -2.56 -5.68 -8.47
CA CYS A 283 -2.75 -7.04 -9.00
C CYS A 283 -1.47 -7.67 -9.56
N VAL A 284 -0.39 -6.91 -9.82
CA VAL A 284 0.85 -7.42 -10.40
C VAL A 284 1.96 -7.63 -9.36
N GLU A 285 2.94 -8.45 -9.69
CA GLU A 285 4.20 -8.51 -8.96
C GLU A 285 5.26 -7.60 -9.60
N SER A 286 6.16 -7.09 -8.78
CA SER A 286 7.26 -6.22 -9.19
C SER A 286 8.61 -6.81 -8.80
N LEU A 287 9.67 -6.47 -9.53
CA LEU A 287 11.03 -6.78 -9.15
C LEU A 287 11.45 -5.90 -7.96
N ASP A 288 11.88 -6.52 -6.86
CA ASP A 288 12.59 -5.85 -5.79
C ASP A 288 14.03 -5.57 -6.24
N LEU A 289 14.37 -4.30 -6.37
CA LEU A 289 15.68 -3.87 -6.90
C LEU A 289 16.83 -4.10 -5.91
N VAL A 290 16.53 -4.32 -4.65
CA VAL A 290 17.54 -4.53 -3.60
C VAL A 290 17.88 -6.01 -3.46
N GLY A 291 16.87 -6.86 -3.31
CA GLY A 291 17.02 -8.29 -3.09
C GLY A 291 16.89 -9.15 -4.34
N GLY A 292 16.49 -8.59 -5.48
CA GLY A 292 16.27 -9.35 -6.72
C GLY A 292 15.03 -10.26 -6.71
N LEU A 293 14.22 -10.22 -5.66
CA LEU A 293 13.04 -11.05 -5.50
C LEU A 293 11.82 -10.45 -6.21
N ARG A 294 10.84 -11.30 -6.51
CA ARG A 294 9.54 -10.83 -6.96
C ARG A 294 8.62 -10.58 -5.76
N ARG A 295 8.03 -9.40 -5.70
CA ARG A 295 7.18 -8.96 -4.59
C ARG A 295 5.87 -8.39 -5.11
N ASN A 296 4.76 -8.72 -4.45
CA ASN A 296 3.52 -7.98 -4.63
C ASN A 296 3.50 -6.81 -3.62
N VAL A 297 3.62 -5.58 -4.13
CA VAL A 297 3.69 -4.36 -3.31
C VAL A 297 2.50 -3.48 -3.65
N GLN A 298 1.54 -3.41 -2.75
CA GLN A 298 0.26 -2.72 -2.92
C GLN A 298 0.39 -1.26 -2.43
N LEU A 299 0.90 -0.39 -3.29
CA LEU A 299 1.09 1.03 -3.00
C LEU A 299 0.64 1.90 -4.19
N GLY A 300 -0.14 2.93 -3.92
CA GLY A 300 -0.67 3.84 -4.93
C GLY A 300 0.41 4.52 -5.78
N THR A 301 1.60 4.80 -5.22
CA THR A 301 2.74 5.36 -5.96
C THR A 301 3.25 4.41 -7.05
N HIS A 302 3.25 3.10 -6.79
CA HIS A 302 3.62 2.08 -7.78
C HIS A 302 2.51 1.91 -8.81
N ALA A 303 1.25 1.82 -8.39
CA ALA A 303 0.10 1.70 -9.27
C ALA A 303 0.06 2.84 -10.30
N ASN A 304 0.25 4.09 -9.88
CA ASN A 304 0.31 5.24 -10.78
C ASN A 304 1.48 5.17 -11.77
N LYS A 305 2.68 4.80 -11.33
CA LYS A 305 3.86 4.68 -12.21
C LYS A 305 3.69 3.54 -13.22
N GLN A 306 3.19 2.38 -12.78
CA GLN A 306 2.90 1.24 -13.65
C GLN A 306 1.80 1.57 -14.66
N GLY A 307 0.72 2.24 -14.21
CA GLY A 307 -0.33 2.74 -15.11
C GLY A 307 0.22 3.71 -16.15
N LYS A 308 1.18 4.60 -15.77
CA LYS A 308 1.84 5.49 -16.73
C LYS A 308 2.66 4.72 -17.76
N VAL A 309 3.45 3.72 -17.32
CA VAL A 309 4.24 2.85 -18.22
C VAL A 309 3.33 2.06 -19.15
N ALA A 310 2.26 1.46 -18.62
CA ALA A 310 1.26 0.75 -19.43
C ALA A 310 0.63 1.68 -20.47
N GLY A 311 0.23 2.89 -20.08
CA GLY A 311 -0.39 3.86 -20.98
C GLY A 311 0.54 4.31 -22.11
N LEU A 312 1.83 4.58 -21.82
CA LEU A 312 2.83 4.92 -22.84
C LEU A 312 3.03 3.78 -23.85
N ASN A 313 3.11 2.56 -23.36
CA ASN A 313 3.34 1.38 -24.20
C ASN A 313 2.08 0.96 -24.97
N LEU A 314 0.89 1.18 -24.41
CA LEU A 314 -0.38 0.99 -25.14
C LEU A 314 -0.48 1.95 -26.33
N VAL A 315 -0.06 3.22 -26.18
CA VAL A 315 0.02 4.17 -27.30
C VAL A 315 0.98 3.64 -28.37
N ALA A 316 2.19 3.20 -27.99
CA ALA A 316 3.15 2.63 -28.93
C ALA A 316 2.61 1.36 -29.64
N ALA A 317 1.93 0.49 -28.90
CA ALA A 317 1.32 -0.73 -29.45
C ALA A 317 0.21 -0.41 -30.48
N VAL A 318 -0.58 0.64 -30.23
CA VAL A 318 -1.59 1.15 -31.20
C VAL A 318 -0.94 1.56 -32.50
N ASP A 319 0.23 2.21 -32.42
CA ASP A 319 0.98 2.69 -33.59
C ASP A 319 1.80 1.59 -34.27
N GLY A 320 1.84 0.38 -33.72
CA GLY A 320 2.73 -0.69 -34.18
C GLY A 320 4.21 -0.35 -33.98
N ALA A 321 4.51 0.56 -33.06
CA ALA A 321 5.85 1.03 -32.74
C ALA A 321 6.51 0.16 -31.64
N GLU A 322 7.84 0.34 -31.48
CA GLU A 322 8.56 -0.27 -30.36
C GLU A 322 8.08 0.32 -29.04
N LEU A 323 8.10 -0.49 -27.96
CA LEU A 323 7.72 -0.06 -26.62
C LEU A 323 8.75 0.94 -26.07
N VAL A 324 8.24 2.03 -25.50
CA VAL A 324 9.07 3.22 -25.17
C VAL A 324 9.35 3.38 -23.68
N ALA A 325 8.63 2.69 -22.80
CA ALA A 325 8.71 2.86 -21.37
C ALA A 325 8.91 1.53 -20.65
N SER A 326 9.69 1.56 -19.54
CA SER A 326 9.87 0.42 -18.67
C SER A 326 9.71 0.81 -17.20
N PHE A 327 9.10 -0.07 -16.43
CA PHE A 327 9.03 0.04 -14.98
C PHE A 327 10.23 -0.72 -14.38
N PRO A 328 11.15 -0.01 -13.68
CA PRO A 328 12.41 -0.63 -13.26
C PRO A 328 12.22 -1.68 -12.14
N GLY A 329 11.18 -1.52 -11.36
CA GLY A 329 10.93 -2.28 -10.14
C GLY A 329 10.71 -1.37 -8.93
N VAL A 330 10.82 -1.93 -7.74
CA VAL A 330 10.51 -1.27 -6.47
C VAL A 330 11.64 -1.44 -5.45
N VAL A 331 11.73 -0.53 -4.49
CA VAL A 331 12.61 -0.68 -3.31
C VAL A 331 11.78 -0.78 -2.01
N GLY A 332 10.46 -0.92 -2.12
CA GLY A 332 9.57 -1.13 -0.98
C GLY A 332 9.49 0.05 -0.02
N THR A 333 9.58 1.29 -0.52
CA THR A 333 9.47 2.50 0.31
C THR A 333 8.03 2.66 0.79
N ALA A 334 7.85 2.79 2.10
CA ALA A 334 6.54 3.02 2.71
C ALA A 334 6.66 3.94 3.92
N VAL A 335 5.62 4.73 4.15
CA VAL A 335 5.50 5.65 5.28
C VAL A 335 4.08 5.64 5.81
N THR A 336 3.94 5.75 7.13
CA THR A 336 2.69 6.03 7.82
C THR A 336 2.96 6.85 9.08
N LYS A 337 1.92 7.19 9.82
CA LYS A 337 2.03 7.78 11.14
C LYS A 337 1.09 7.08 12.12
N VAL A 338 1.42 7.19 13.40
CA VAL A 338 0.53 6.93 14.54
C VAL A 338 0.70 8.13 15.47
N CYS A 339 -0.36 8.87 15.69
CA CYS A 339 -0.32 10.16 16.39
C CYS A 339 0.70 11.11 15.75
N ASP A 340 1.64 11.63 16.53
CA ASP A 340 2.72 12.49 16.06
C ASP A 340 3.96 11.70 15.60
N TRP A 341 3.93 10.38 15.70
CA TRP A 341 5.04 9.53 15.31
C TRP A 341 4.95 9.12 13.86
N GLN A 342 5.99 9.44 13.11
CA GLN A 342 6.16 9.03 11.72
C GLN A 342 6.93 7.72 11.68
N ILE A 343 6.48 6.79 10.85
CA ILE A 343 7.04 5.45 10.71
C ILE A 343 7.36 5.26 9.23
N ALA A 344 8.60 4.94 8.91
CA ALA A 344 9.03 4.82 7.53
C ALA A 344 10.01 3.66 7.34
N ARG A 345 9.98 3.07 6.16
CA ARG A 345 10.91 2.01 5.77
C ARG A 345 11.27 2.04 4.29
N VAL A 346 12.40 1.44 3.93
CA VAL A 346 12.80 1.13 2.55
C VAL A 346 13.73 -0.07 2.54
N GLY A 347 13.76 -0.80 1.44
CA GLY A 347 14.67 -1.92 1.22
C GLY A 347 14.27 -3.18 1.99
N LEU A 348 15.26 -4.02 2.27
CA LEU A 348 15.08 -5.34 2.89
C LEU A 348 14.91 -5.24 4.40
N LEU A 349 14.12 -6.13 4.95
CA LEU A 349 14.15 -6.53 6.35
C LEU A 349 15.22 -7.60 6.56
N GLU A 350 15.59 -7.88 7.81
CA GLU A 350 16.50 -9.00 8.15
C GLU A 350 15.97 -10.34 7.62
N SER A 351 14.65 -10.55 7.70
CA SER A 351 13.99 -11.74 7.11
C SER A 351 14.09 -11.80 5.60
N ASP A 352 13.90 -10.66 4.91
CA ASP A 352 13.97 -10.56 3.45
C ASP A 352 15.40 -10.80 2.94
N ALA A 353 16.41 -10.31 3.67
CA ALA A 353 17.81 -10.51 3.35
C ALA A 353 18.20 -11.98 3.33
N ALA A 354 17.71 -12.75 4.31
CA ALA A 354 17.94 -14.21 4.35
C ALA A 354 17.32 -14.92 3.15
N GLU A 355 16.09 -14.54 2.76
CA GLU A 355 15.41 -15.07 1.57
C GLU A 355 16.15 -14.70 0.26
N ALA A 356 16.66 -13.47 0.18
CA ALA A 356 17.40 -12.97 -0.97
C ALA A 356 18.87 -13.44 -1.04
N GLY A 357 19.38 -14.11 0.01
CA GLY A 357 20.78 -14.51 0.10
C GLY A 357 21.76 -13.33 0.27
N VAL A 358 21.29 -12.21 0.81
CA VAL A 358 22.08 -11.00 1.08
C VAL A 358 22.70 -11.07 2.47
N ASP A 359 24.04 -11.06 2.58
CA ASP A 359 24.75 -10.97 3.86
C ASP A 359 24.60 -9.54 4.43
N MET A 360 23.53 -9.34 5.17
CA MET A 360 23.11 -8.04 5.72
C MET A 360 23.77 -7.77 7.07
N VAL A 361 24.31 -6.57 7.22
CA VAL A 361 24.77 -6.03 8.51
C VAL A 361 23.91 -4.81 8.85
N THR A 362 23.45 -4.75 10.09
CA THR A 362 22.60 -3.67 10.58
C THR A 362 23.27 -2.87 11.69
N VAL A 363 22.90 -1.60 11.79
CA VAL A 363 23.16 -0.75 12.95
C VAL A 363 21.85 -0.13 13.40
N ARG A 364 21.67 -0.02 14.72
CA ARG A 364 20.53 0.65 15.33
C ARG A 364 20.99 1.70 16.31
N PHE A 365 20.36 2.85 16.31
CA PHE A 365 20.67 3.95 17.25
C PHE A 365 19.50 4.92 17.33
N GLU A 366 19.61 5.84 18.26
CA GLU A 366 18.68 6.94 18.48
C GLU A 366 19.39 8.26 18.22
N GLY A 367 18.65 9.25 17.70
CA GLY A 367 19.14 10.60 17.51
C GLY A 367 18.02 11.63 17.50
N SER A 368 18.39 12.90 17.48
CA SER A 368 17.44 14.00 17.45
C SER A 368 17.00 14.34 16.03
N ALA A 369 15.70 14.65 15.87
CA ALA A 369 15.15 15.08 14.57
C ALA A 369 15.66 16.46 14.13
N ARG A 370 16.04 17.32 15.08
CA ARG A 370 16.55 18.69 14.92
C ARG A 370 17.84 18.86 15.71
N ALA A 371 18.48 20.03 15.61
CA ALA A 371 19.65 20.34 16.44
C ALA A 371 19.25 20.31 17.93
N GLY A 372 20.09 19.68 18.75
CA GLY A 372 19.74 19.37 20.17
C GLY A 372 19.48 20.58 21.06
N TYR A 373 19.88 21.79 20.64
CA TYR A 373 19.56 23.05 21.35
C TYR A 373 18.24 23.69 20.94
N MET A 374 17.54 23.11 19.95
CA MET A 374 16.20 23.60 19.55
C MET A 374 15.17 23.20 20.61
N PRO A 375 14.14 24.02 20.85
CA PRO A 375 12.97 23.60 21.60
C PRO A 375 12.36 22.35 20.95
N ASP A 376 12.08 21.32 21.75
CA ASP A 376 11.56 20.04 21.27
C ASP A 376 12.38 19.48 20.09
N PRO A 377 13.59 18.96 20.37
CA PRO A 377 14.47 18.46 19.31
C PRO A 377 13.90 17.20 18.62
N GLY A 378 12.85 16.61 19.17
CA GLY A 378 12.26 15.37 18.69
C GLY A 378 13.22 14.16 18.84
N VAL A 379 12.71 12.97 18.63
CA VAL A 379 13.49 11.74 18.66
C VAL A 379 13.27 10.96 17.37
N VAL A 380 14.34 10.32 16.87
CA VAL A 380 14.27 9.39 15.75
C VAL A 380 15.07 8.14 16.08
N PHE A 381 14.39 7.00 16.07
CA PHE A 381 15.02 5.70 16.08
C PHE A 381 15.36 5.32 14.63
N VAL A 382 16.61 4.94 14.43
CA VAL A 382 17.16 4.60 13.11
C VAL A 382 17.67 3.18 13.14
N LYS A 383 17.23 2.35 12.20
CA LYS A 383 17.86 1.09 11.85
C LYS A 383 18.25 1.14 10.38
N MET A 384 19.53 0.93 10.10
CA MET A 384 20.07 1.02 8.75
C MET A 384 20.87 -0.24 8.44
N ALA A 385 20.78 -0.71 7.21
CA ALA A 385 21.35 -1.96 6.76
C ALA A 385 22.23 -1.78 5.52
N ALA A 386 23.33 -2.53 5.47
CA ALA A 386 24.21 -2.62 4.30
C ALA A 386 24.61 -4.07 4.03
N GLU A 387 24.90 -4.38 2.78
CA GLU A 387 25.47 -5.64 2.34
C GLU A 387 26.94 -5.72 2.69
N ARG A 388 27.37 -6.80 3.36
CA ARG A 388 28.75 -6.94 3.86
C ARG A 388 29.81 -6.85 2.76
N GLY A 389 29.64 -7.54 1.67
CA GLY A 389 30.68 -7.64 0.62
C GLY A 389 30.87 -6.36 -0.18
N THR A 390 29.81 -5.57 -0.38
CA THR A 390 29.80 -4.39 -1.25
C THR A 390 29.73 -3.07 -0.51
N GLY A 391 29.28 -3.06 0.73
CA GLY A 391 28.94 -1.85 1.48
C GLY A 391 27.67 -1.14 0.98
N ARG A 392 26.94 -1.72 0.03
CA ARG A 392 25.72 -1.16 -0.55
C ARG A 392 24.63 -1.01 0.51
N VAL A 393 23.97 0.13 0.56
CA VAL A 393 22.81 0.34 1.43
C VAL A 393 21.65 -0.52 0.91
N VAL A 394 21.15 -1.41 1.74
CA VAL A 394 20.09 -2.38 1.38
C VAL A 394 18.81 -2.23 2.16
N GLY A 395 18.78 -1.40 3.20
CA GLY A 395 17.57 -1.15 3.97
C GLY A 395 17.72 0.00 4.96
N CYS A 396 16.58 0.61 5.29
CA CYS A 396 16.48 1.61 6.34
C CYS A 396 15.09 1.61 6.94
N GLN A 397 15.00 1.74 8.28
CA GLN A 397 13.77 1.87 9.03
C GLN A 397 13.91 3.04 9.99
N LEU A 398 12.91 3.91 10.03
CA LEU A 398 12.89 5.11 10.85
C LEU A 398 11.57 5.18 11.62
N VAL A 399 11.63 5.48 12.92
CA VAL A 399 10.45 5.79 13.75
C VAL A 399 10.77 7.03 14.57
N GLY A 400 9.95 8.10 14.47
CA GLY A 400 10.28 9.33 15.19
C GLY A 400 9.24 10.43 15.05
N THR A 401 9.44 11.50 15.81
CA THR A 401 8.50 12.64 15.91
C THR A 401 8.82 13.81 14.97
N GLY A 402 9.73 13.64 14.00
CA GLY A 402 10.01 14.71 13.04
C GLY A 402 10.89 14.31 11.86
N ASN A 403 10.53 14.80 10.69
CA ASN A 403 11.24 14.67 9.41
C ASN A 403 11.53 13.23 8.94
N VAL A 404 10.88 12.21 9.52
CA VAL A 404 11.09 10.79 9.20
C VAL A 404 10.55 10.49 7.80
N ALA A 405 9.33 10.95 7.49
CA ALA A 405 8.64 10.66 6.23
C ALA A 405 9.40 11.16 4.99
N LYS A 406 10.12 12.27 5.08
CA LYS A 406 10.93 12.79 3.97
C LYS A 406 12.40 12.38 4.03
N ARG A 407 12.91 12.06 5.21
CA ARG A 407 14.26 11.50 5.34
C ARG A 407 14.38 10.11 4.72
N ILE A 408 13.33 9.28 4.79
CA ILE A 408 13.35 7.95 4.16
C ILE A 408 13.49 8.02 2.63
N ASP A 409 13.04 9.10 1.96
CA ASP A 409 13.19 9.27 0.51
C ASP A 409 14.67 9.34 0.09
N VAL A 410 15.54 9.86 0.95
CA VAL A 410 17.00 9.84 0.73
C VAL A 410 17.53 8.41 0.78
N ALA A 411 17.17 7.64 1.80
CA ALA A 411 17.56 6.23 1.89
C ALA A 411 16.96 5.40 0.73
N ALA A 412 15.74 5.72 0.27
CA ALA A 412 15.13 5.10 -0.89
C ALA A 412 15.94 5.35 -2.17
N THR A 413 16.42 6.57 -2.35
CA THR A 413 17.31 6.92 -3.46
C THR A 413 18.63 6.13 -3.38
N TRP A 414 19.20 5.99 -2.17
CA TRP A 414 20.42 5.20 -1.97
C TRP A 414 20.21 3.71 -2.30
N CYS A 415 19.14 3.12 -1.83
CA CYS A 415 18.79 1.74 -2.16
C CYS A 415 18.57 1.54 -3.66
N GLN A 416 17.84 2.44 -4.31
CA GLN A 416 17.53 2.34 -5.73
C GLN A 416 18.74 2.50 -6.64
N LEU A 417 19.68 3.36 -6.26
CA LEU A 417 20.91 3.64 -7.02
C LEU A 417 22.10 2.77 -6.60
N GLY A 418 21.96 1.91 -5.59
CA GLY A 418 23.02 1.06 -5.08
C GLY A 418 24.17 1.83 -4.42
N VAL A 419 23.85 2.95 -3.75
CA VAL A 419 24.85 3.80 -3.06
C VAL A 419 25.49 3.00 -1.94
N THR A 420 26.83 3.10 -1.81
CA THR A 420 27.58 2.45 -0.72
C THR A 420 27.54 3.30 0.56
N VAL A 421 27.76 2.67 1.71
CA VAL A 421 27.87 3.41 2.98
C VAL A 421 29.08 4.34 3.02
N GLN A 422 30.14 4.05 2.24
CA GLN A 422 31.31 4.93 2.11
C GLN A 422 30.93 6.22 1.40
N ASP A 423 30.20 6.14 0.28
CA ASP A 423 29.74 7.30 -0.46
C ASP A 423 28.66 8.06 0.31
N ALA A 424 27.69 7.34 0.89
CA ALA A 424 26.55 7.89 1.61
C ALA A 424 26.94 8.85 2.75
N GLN A 425 28.03 8.56 3.46
CA GLN A 425 28.50 9.40 4.56
C GLN A 425 28.98 10.79 4.14
N LEU A 426 29.33 10.97 2.84
CA LEU A 426 29.90 12.21 2.31
C LEU A 426 28.98 12.95 1.34
N LEU A 427 27.77 12.42 1.08
CA LEU A 427 26.81 13.11 0.22
C LEU A 427 26.45 14.47 0.79
N ASP A 428 26.33 15.47 -0.09
CA ASP A 428 25.95 16.83 0.28
C ASP A 428 24.44 16.89 0.61
N LEU A 429 24.14 16.70 1.90
CA LEU A 429 22.78 16.80 2.42
C LEU A 429 22.59 18.16 3.11
N SER A 430 21.41 18.75 2.93
CA SER A 430 21.07 20.06 3.48
C SER A 430 21.04 20.06 5.02
N TYR A 431 21.47 21.18 5.61
CA TYR A 431 21.44 21.42 7.04
C TYR A 431 20.87 22.79 7.38
N ALA A 432 19.95 22.80 8.35
CA ALA A 432 19.67 23.95 9.19
C ALA A 432 19.13 23.46 10.54
N PRO A 433 19.36 24.19 11.65
CA PRO A 433 19.00 23.74 13.00
C PRO A 433 17.57 23.24 13.19
N PRO A 434 16.53 23.84 12.57
CA PRO A 434 15.16 23.38 12.72
C PRO A 434 14.85 22.05 12.00
N PHE A 435 15.72 21.58 11.09
CA PHE A 435 15.44 20.43 10.21
C PHE A 435 16.36 19.24 10.43
N GLY A 436 17.50 19.44 11.10
CA GLY A 436 18.45 18.34 11.37
C GLY A 436 19.66 18.79 12.17
N GLY A 437 20.57 17.85 12.46
CA GLY A 437 21.93 18.12 12.90
C GLY A 437 22.86 18.35 11.72
N VAL A 438 24.07 18.87 11.96
CA VAL A 438 25.14 19.07 10.93
C VAL A 438 25.42 17.77 10.17
N TRP A 439 25.37 16.65 10.87
CA TRP A 439 25.38 15.32 10.26
C TRP A 439 23.97 14.76 10.29
N ASP A 440 23.39 14.51 9.11
CA ASP A 440 22.08 13.84 9.03
C ASP A 440 22.14 12.44 9.67
N LEU A 441 21.03 12.00 10.24
CA LEU A 441 20.98 10.69 10.89
C LEU A 441 21.31 9.53 9.94
N LEU A 442 20.97 9.66 8.66
CA LEU A 442 21.35 8.65 7.66
C LEU A 442 22.88 8.62 7.45
N GLN A 443 23.55 9.77 7.43
CA GLN A 443 25.01 9.83 7.35
C GLN A 443 25.67 9.29 8.62
N VAL A 444 25.06 9.53 9.79
CA VAL A 444 25.50 8.91 11.06
C VAL A 444 25.37 7.38 10.97
N GLY A 445 24.27 6.88 10.42
CA GLY A 445 24.04 5.45 10.16
C GLY A 445 25.09 4.87 9.22
N ALA A 446 25.35 5.53 8.11
CA ALA A 446 26.39 5.14 7.14
C ALA A 446 27.78 5.04 7.79
N ARG A 447 28.20 6.04 8.59
CA ARG A 447 29.48 6.00 9.33
C ARG A 447 29.54 4.83 10.34
N LYS A 448 28.43 4.55 11.04
CA LYS A 448 28.37 3.39 11.95
C LYS A 448 28.54 2.08 11.18
N LEU A 449 27.90 1.95 10.02
CA LEU A 449 28.04 0.78 9.16
C LEU A 449 29.46 0.63 8.58
N VAL A 450 30.10 1.72 8.11
CA VAL A 450 31.51 1.70 7.68
C VAL A 450 32.39 1.11 8.78
N LYS A 451 32.23 1.58 10.03
CA LYS A 451 32.97 1.07 11.18
C LYS A 451 32.65 -0.41 11.46
N THR A 452 31.38 -0.79 11.47
CA THR A 452 30.94 -2.16 11.77
C THR A 452 31.41 -3.16 10.72
N LEU A 453 31.43 -2.74 9.44
CA LEU A 453 31.93 -3.53 8.33
C LEU A 453 33.47 -3.58 8.23
N GLY A 454 34.19 -2.76 9.00
CA GLY A 454 35.66 -2.64 8.89
C GLY A 454 36.13 -2.03 7.57
N LEU A 455 35.27 -1.26 6.90
CA LEU A 455 35.58 -0.60 5.65
C LEU A 455 36.44 0.65 5.89
N GLN A 456 37.29 0.98 4.90
CA GLN A 456 37.98 2.29 4.94
C GLN A 456 36.94 3.38 4.65
N PRO A 457 36.99 4.51 5.39
CA PRO A 457 36.21 5.69 5.01
C PRO A 457 36.62 6.16 3.60
N ALA A 458 35.67 6.75 2.89
CA ALA A 458 35.96 7.38 1.60
C ALA A 458 36.75 8.71 1.72
N LEU A 459 37.37 8.97 2.87
CA LEU A 459 38.19 10.16 3.18
C LEU A 459 39.65 9.89 2.95
#